data_f45a394d77d7c283a552c972630a4b27
#
_entry.id   f45a394d77d7c283a552c972630a4b27
#
_cell.length_a   1.000
_cell.length_b   1.000
_cell.length_c   1.000
_cell.angle_alpha   90.00
_cell.angle_beta   90.00
_cell.angle_gamma   90.00
#
_symmetry.space_group_name_H-M   'P 1'
#
loop_
_entity.id
_entity.type
_entity.pdbx_description
1 polymer ?
#
loop_
_entity_poly.entity_id
_entity_poly.type
_entity_poly.pdbx_seq_one_letter_code
_entity_poly.pdbx_strand_id
1 'polypeptide(L)'
;MATAAPPGFARDQRPAPVPLWREGLAGLDWLALRASPVFYGCGVSRGDGSAAVLVPGFLGTDWYLLELYGWLARLGYRPYLSRIGRNAECLDLLSRRLLETVETARAATGRPVHLIGHSLGGMLARSLAARRPELVASVVTLGSPFRGVRSHPLVLLASERVREQVRREDRPDCYTGFCRCEAVTGLEAAMPASVPQLAVYTKTDGIVDWRVCVNDDPATDVEVTGTHVALVANPGAYRAIARHLARAHRPTSA
;
A
#
# COMPACT_ATOMS: atom_id res chain seq x y z
N MET A 1 -30.71 -7.37 24.41
CA MET A 1 -29.59 -8.14 23.81
C MET A 1 -28.80 -7.18 22.95
N ALA A 2 -27.66 -6.73 23.44
CA ALA A 2 -26.76 -5.86 22.66
C ALA A 2 -26.02 -6.74 21.62
N THR A 3 -26.32 -6.58 20.35
CA THR A 3 -25.58 -7.18 19.25
C THR A 3 -24.15 -6.64 19.30
N ALA A 4 -23.21 -7.53 19.56
CA ALA A 4 -21.78 -7.17 19.50
C ALA A 4 -21.49 -6.59 18.11
N ALA A 5 -20.97 -5.36 18.08
CA ALA A 5 -20.49 -4.76 16.83
C ALA A 5 -19.43 -5.69 16.21
N PRO A 6 -19.41 -5.88 14.88
CA PRO A 6 -18.41 -6.69 14.22
C PRO A 6 -17.02 -6.19 14.63
N PRO A 7 -16.02 -7.09 14.71
CA PRO A 7 -14.66 -6.70 15.06
C PRO A 7 -14.14 -5.71 14.03
N GLY A 8 -14.02 -4.44 14.41
CA GLY A 8 -13.45 -3.42 13.56
C GLY A 8 -11.99 -3.76 13.25
N PHE A 9 -11.50 -3.39 12.08
CA PHE A 9 -10.13 -3.62 11.59
C PHE A 9 -9.05 -3.29 12.65
N ALA A 10 -9.27 -2.25 13.44
CA ALA A 10 -8.36 -1.83 14.52
C ALA A 10 -8.28 -2.83 15.68
N ARG A 11 -9.23 -3.76 15.81
CA ARG A 11 -9.30 -4.73 16.90
C ARG A 11 -8.70 -6.09 16.58
N ASP A 12 -8.58 -6.46 15.29
CA ASP A 12 -8.05 -7.77 14.87
C ASP A 12 -6.54 -7.69 14.60
N GLN A 13 -5.79 -7.26 15.63
CA GLN A 13 -4.33 -7.29 15.60
C GLN A 13 -3.84 -8.54 16.31
N ARG A 14 -3.27 -9.47 15.57
CA ARG A 14 -2.79 -10.75 16.10
C ARG A 14 -1.33 -10.97 15.74
N PRO A 15 -0.54 -11.52 16.69
CA PRO A 15 0.81 -11.95 16.36
C PRO A 15 0.78 -13.09 15.34
N ALA A 16 1.69 -13.03 14.39
CA ALA A 16 1.89 -14.07 13.39
C ALA A 16 3.30 -14.66 13.51
N PRO A 17 3.46 -15.99 13.36
CA PRO A 17 4.74 -16.66 13.39
C PRO A 17 5.48 -16.52 12.06
N VAL A 18 5.78 -15.29 11.66
CA VAL A 18 6.49 -14.97 10.41
C VAL A 18 8.00 -14.91 10.62
N PRO A 19 8.82 -15.32 9.64
CA PRO A 19 10.25 -15.47 9.79
C PRO A 19 11.00 -14.13 9.60
N LEU A 20 10.97 -13.25 10.59
CA LEU A 20 11.56 -11.89 10.53
C LEU A 20 13.02 -11.89 10.05
N TRP A 21 13.81 -12.95 10.36
CA TRP A 21 15.19 -13.04 9.92
C TRP A 21 15.37 -12.99 8.40
N ARG A 22 14.34 -13.38 7.63
CA ARG A 22 14.36 -13.33 6.16
C ARG A 22 14.46 -11.93 5.62
N GLU A 23 13.99 -10.93 6.35
CA GLU A 23 14.10 -9.52 5.95
C GLU A 23 15.56 -9.06 5.81
N GLY A 24 16.50 -9.73 6.47
CA GLY A 24 17.94 -9.55 6.24
C GLY A 24 18.41 -9.90 4.81
N LEU A 25 17.59 -10.61 4.03
CA LEU A 25 17.88 -10.97 2.63
C LEU A 25 17.40 -9.92 1.61
N ALA A 26 16.78 -8.82 2.06
CA ALA A 26 16.24 -7.77 1.18
C ALA A 26 17.27 -7.21 0.17
N GLY A 27 18.56 -7.21 0.54
CA GLY A 27 19.64 -6.83 -0.38
C GLY A 27 19.75 -7.73 -1.61
N LEU A 28 19.43 -9.02 -1.49
CA LEU A 28 19.44 -9.96 -2.62
C LEU A 28 18.29 -9.66 -3.60
N ASP A 29 17.12 -9.30 -3.09
CA ASP A 29 15.98 -8.89 -3.94
C ASP A 29 16.33 -7.62 -4.72
N TRP A 30 16.98 -6.67 -4.07
CA TRP A 30 17.45 -5.43 -4.71
C TRP A 30 18.47 -5.70 -5.81
N LEU A 31 19.44 -6.59 -5.57
CA LEU A 31 20.39 -7.03 -6.59
C LEU A 31 19.69 -7.75 -7.75
N ALA A 32 18.74 -8.62 -7.46
CA ALA A 32 17.95 -9.31 -8.47
C ALA A 32 17.15 -8.32 -9.35
N LEU A 33 16.59 -7.25 -8.75
CA LEU A 33 15.94 -6.19 -9.51
C LEU A 33 16.92 -5.52 -10.48
N ARG A 34 18.13 -5.13 -10.01
CA ARG A 34 19.15 -4.47 -10.83
C ARG A 34 19.66 -5.35 -11.97
N ALA A 35 19.73 -6.66 -11.75
CA ALA A 35 20.08 -7.65 -12.78
C ALA A 35 18.93 -7.94 -13.76
N SER A 36 17.70 -7.52 -13.44
CA SER A 36 16.53 -7.83 -14.26
C SER A 36 16.29 -6.80 -15.36
N PRO A 37 16.00 -7.23 -16.62
CA PRO A 37 15.63 -6.31 -17.71
C PRO A 37 14.44 -5.40 -17.38
N VAL A 38 13.52 -5.82 -16.50
CA VAL A 38 12.37 -5.01 -16.09
C VAL A 38 12.78 -3.71 -15.43
N PHE A 39 13.89 -3.69 -14.69
CA PHE A 39 14.42 -2.48 -14.06
C PHE A 39 14.73 -1.38 -15.08
N TYR A 40 15.17 -1.77 -16.26
CA TYR A 40 15.50 -0.87 -17.37
C TYR A 40 14.29 -0.57 -18.26
N GLY A 41 13.12 -1.10 -17.92
CA GLY A 41 11.89 -0.91 -18.69
C GLY A 41 11.74 -1.87 -19.87
N CYS A 42 12.59 -2.92 -19.95
CA CYS A 42 12.50 -3.90 -21.01
C CYS A 42 11.39 -4.93 -20.72
N GLY A 43 10.61 -5.27 -21.75
CA GLY A 43 9.55 -6.29 -21.65
C GLY A 43 8.33 -5.86 -20.81
N VAL A 44 8.14 -4.57 -20.57
CA VAL A 44 6.97 -4.02 -19.87
C VAL A 44 6.32 -2.88 -20.67
N SER A 45 5.02 -2.69 -20.45
CA SER A 45 4.27 -1.62 -21.10
C SER A 45 4.77 -0.24 -20.67
N ARG A 46 4.79 0.68 -21.63
CA ARG A 46 5.05 2.09 -21.34
C ARG A 46 3.84 2.75 -20.68
N GLY A 47 4.11 3.74 -19.84
CA GLY A 47 3.11 4.63 -19.27
C GLY A 47 2.61 5.65 -20.29
N ASP A 48 1.52 6.27 -19.96
CA ASP A 48 0.76 7.21 -20.79
C ASP A 48 0.76 8.65 -20.23
N GLY A 49 1.66 8.94 -19.31
CA GLY A 49 1.73 10.20 -18.58
C GLY A 49 0.75 10.31 -17.41
N SER A 50 0.01 9.25 -17.06
CA SER A 50 -0.87 9.26 -15.89
C SER A 50 -0.07 9.38 -14.58
N ALA A 51 -0.69 9.96 -13.55
CA ALA A 51 -0.08 10.12 -12.25
C ALA A 51 -0.09 8.81 -11.45
N ALA A 52 1.00 8.54 -10.72
CA ALA A 52 1.11 7.44 -9.78
C ALA A 52 1.67 7.95 -8.44
N VAL A 53 0.89 7.87 -7.36
CA VAL A 53 1.31 8.27 -6.01
C VAL A 53 1.83 7.05 -5.26
N LEU A 54 3.03 7.15 -4.70
CA LEU A 54 3.71 6.12 -3.93
C LEU A 54 3.56 6.38 -2.45
N VAL A 55 3.08 5.36 -1.68
CA VAL A 55 2.79 5.51 -0.26
C VAL A 55 3.64 4.55 0.57
N PRO A 56 4.48 5.06 1.51
CA PRO A 56 5.40 4.25 2.29
C PRO A 56 4.69 3.42 3.36
N GLY A 57 5.34 2.33 3.80
CA GLY A 57 4.89 1.47 4.90
C GLY A 57 5.13 2.06 6.29
N PHE A 58 4.71 1.32 7.32
CA PHE A 58 4.86 1.69 8.72
C PHE A 58 6.31 2.07 9.08
N LEU A 59 6.49 3.16 9.81
CA LEU A 59 7.75 3.81 10.16
C LEU A 59 8.56 4.33 8.97
N GLY A 60 8.17 4.03 7.75
CA GLY A 60 8.84 4.47 6.53
C GLY A 60 8.56 5.93 6.18
N THR A 61 9.39 6.47 5.31
CA THR A 61 9.23 7.74 4.63
C THR A 61 9.29 7.51 3.13
N ASP A 62 9.00 8.51 2.33
CA ASP A 62 9.03 8.41 0.87
C ASP A 62 10.39 8.00 0.28
N TRP A 63 11.49 8.16 1.03
CA TRP A 63 12.86 7.96 0.56
C TRP A 63 13.16 6.55 0.03
N TYR A 64 12.66 5.51 0.68
CA TYR A 64 12.95 4.15 0.22
C TYR A 64 12.14 3.73 -1.02
N LEU A 65 11.18 4.57 -1.44
CA LEU A 65 10.39 4.39 -2.66
C LEU A 65 11.00 5.07 -3.89
N LEU A 66 12.11 5.79 -3.74
CA LEU A 66 12.73 6.56 -4.84
C LEU A 66 13.17 5.68 -6.02
N GLU A 67 13.51 4.43 -5.79
CA GLU A 67 13.85 3.51 -6.88
C GLU A 67 12.61 3.16 -7.72
N LEU A 68 11.50 2.85 -7.08
CA LEU A 68 10.21 2.62 -7.74
C LEU A 68 9.71 3.90 -8.43
N TYR A 69 9.87 5.05 -7.79
CA TYR A 69 9.60 6.36 -8.37
C TYR A 69 10.37 6.58 -9.68
N GLY A 70 11.69 6.43 -9.64
CA GLY A 70 12.54 6.60 -10.83
C GLY A 70 12.22 5.60 -11.94
N TRP A 71 11.83 4.38 -11.57
CA TRP A 71 11.41 3.39 -12.55
C TRP A 71 10.08 3.75 -13.23
N LEU A 72 9.08 4.20 -12.50
CA LEU A 72 7.82 4.67 -13.07
C LEU A 72 8.03 5.87 -14.01
N ALA A 73 8.91 6.81 -13.62
CA ALA A 73 9.28 7.93 -14.48
C ALA A 73 9.93 7.46 -15.79
N ARG A 74 10.84 6.49 -15.72
CA ARG A 74 11.47 5.87 -16.94
C ARG A 74 10.44 5.20 -17.83
N LEU A 75 9.39 4.63 -17.26
CA LEU A 75 8.32 4.04 -18.06
C LEU A 75 7.41 5.09 -18.72
N GLY A 76 7.44 6.35 -18.28
CA GLY A 76 6.62 7.42 -18.83
C GLY A 76 5.37 7.75 -18.02
N TYR A 77 5.26 7.25 -16.78
CA TYR A 77 4.29 7.75 -15.80
C TYR A 77 4.76 9.07 -15.19
N ARG A 78 3.85 9.78 -14.49
CA ARG A 78 4.19 10.91 -13.62
C ARG A 78 4.11 10.46 -12.15
N PRO A 79 5.21 9.98 -11.56
CA PRO A 79 5.20 9.55 -10.18
C PRO A 79 5.21 10.73 -9.21
N TYR A 80 4.54 10.56 -8.08
CA TYR A 80 4.51 11.47 -6.95
C TYR A 80 4.85 10.70 -5.68
N LEU A 81 5.62 11.32 -4.82
CA LEU A 81 5.82 10.85 -3.45
C LEU A 81 4.64 11.29 -2.60
N SER A 82 4.25 10.47 -1.62
CA SER A 82 3.03 10.67 -0.83
C SER A 82 2.97 11.96 -0.03
N ARG A 83 4.13 12.48 0.38
CA ARG A 83 4.30 13.63 1.27
C ARG A 83 3.61 13.49 2.64
N ILE A 84 3.28 12.28 3.06
CA ILE A 84 2.68 12.03 4.37
C ILE A 84 3.68 12.20 5.52
N GLY A 85 4.97 12.35 5.21
CA GLY A 85 6.04 12.35 6.19
C GLY A 85 6.41 10.94 6.63
N ARG A 86 6.69 10.74 7.92
CA ARG A 86 6.92 9.42 8.49
C ARG A 86 5.58 8.72 8.73
N ASN A 87 5.40 7.52 8.20
CA ASN A 87 4.16 6.75 8.38
C ASN A 87 4.09 6.13 9.80
N ALA A 88 3.97 6.99 10.81
CA ALA A 88 3.92 6.67 12.23
C ALA A 88 3.10 7.70 13.03
N GLU A 89 2.03 8.19 12.44
CA GLU A 89 1.12 9.17 13.03
C GLU A 89 -0.33 8.66 12.96
N CYS A 90 -1.27 9.49 13.37
CA CYS A 90 -2.70 9.23 13.25
C CYS A 90 -3.07 8.92 11.79
N LEU A 91 -3.73 7.79 11.53
CA LEU A 91 -4.11 7.37 10.18
C LEU A 91 -4.98 8.39 9.45
N ASP A 92 -5.85 9.10 10.19
CA ASP A 92 -6.69 10.14 9.62
C ASP A 92 -5.86 11.33 9.11
N LEU A 93 -4.87 11.76 9.91
CA LEU A 93 -3.95 12.83 9.52
C LEU A 93 -3.12 12.45 8.30
N LEU A 94 -2.55 11.23 8.31
CA LEU A 94 -1.79 10.69 7.18
C LEU A 94 -2.65 10.59 5.91
N SER A 95 -3.92 10.16 6.07
CA SER A 95 -4.86 10.04 4.97
C SER A 95 -5.24 11.40 4.37
N ARG A 96 -5.37 12.46 5.19
CA ARG A 96 -5.61 13.82 4.70
C ARG A 96 -4.42 14.36 3.90
N ARG A 97 -3.20 14.19 4.40
CA ARG A 97 -1.98 14.57 3.66
C ARG A 97 -1.85 13.81 2.33
N LEU A 98 -2.20 12.51 2.34
CA LEU A 98 -2.24 11.72 1.11
C LEU A 98 -3.28 12.25 0.11
N LEU A 99 -4.48 12.62 0.60
CA LEU A 99 -5.52 13.21 -0.23
C LEU A 99 -5.05 14.49 -0.92
N GLU A 100 -4.40 15.40 -0.22
CA GLU A 100 -3.82 16.63 -0.77
C GLU A 100 -2.85 16.35 -1.92
N THR A 101 -2.01 15.32 -1.76
CA THR A 101 -1.08 14.89 -2.81
C THR A 101 -1.81 14.31 -4.02
N VAL A 102 -2.84 13.50 -3.79
CA VAL A 102 -3.66 12.90 -4.86
C VAL A 102 -4.42 13.97 -5.64
N GLU A 103 -5.01 14.94 -4.96
CA GLU A 103 -5.70 16.07 -5.59
C GLU A 103 -4.73 16.93 -6.43
N THR A 104 -3.53 17.19 -5.91
CA THR A 104 -2.45 17.88 -6.64
C THR A 104 -2.06 17.11 -7.91
N ALA A 105 -1.84 15.80 -7.79
CA ALA A 105 -1.45 14.95 -8.91
C ALA A 105 -2.56 14.85 -9.98
N ARG A 106 -3.81 14.76 -9.53
CA ARG A 106 -4.98 14.78 -10.42
C ARG A 106 -5.13 16.11 -11.14
N ALA A 107 -5.00 17.23 -10.44
CA ALA A 107 -5.07 18.56 -11.05
C ALA A 107 -3.99 18.76 -12.12
N ALA A 108 -2.77 18.26 -11.85
CA ALA A 108 -1.65 18.36 -12.79
C ALA A 108 -1.77 17.47 -14.04
N THR A 109 -2.58 16.39 -13.98
CA THR A 109 -2.74 15.46 -15.12
C THR A 109 -4.14 15.47 -15.75
N GLY A 110 -5.12 16.07 -15.09
CA GLY A 110 -6.52 16.08 -15.52
C GLY A 110 -7.21 14.71 -15.43
N ARG A 111 -6.58 13.70 -14.82
CA ARG A 111 -7.03 12.31 -14.80
C ARG A 111 -6.97 11.70 -13.39
N PRO A 112 -7.78 10.66 -13.08
CA PRO A 112 -7.63 9.90 -11.85
C PRO A 112 -6.22 9.34 -11.68
N VAL A 113 -5.81 9.09 -10.44
CA VAL A 113 -4.43 8.80 -10.04
C VAL A 113 -4.28 7.33 -9.65
N HIS A 114 -3.21 6.67 -10.08
CA HIS A 114 -2.86 5.35 -9.57
C HIS A 114 -2.24 5.48 -8.17
N LEU A 115 -2.68 4.65 -7.23
CA LEU A 115 -2.11 4.58 -5.89
C LEU A 115 -1.29 3.28 -5.75
N ILE A 116 -0.03 3.40 -5.33
CA ILE A 116 0.84 2.24 -5.11
C ILE A 116 1.35 2.34 -3.67
N GLY A 117 0.84 1.48 -2.80
CA GLY A 117 1.18 1.53 -1.38
C GLY A 117 1.87 0.26 -0.89
N HIS A 118 2.93 0.45 -0.09
CA HIS A 118 3.64 -0.64 0.57
C HIS A 118 3.12 -0.80 2.01
N SER A 119 2.83 -2.05 2.41
CA SER A 119 2.45 -2.37 3.79
C SER A 119 1.31 -1.46 4.30
N LEU A 120 1.49 -0.72 5.40
CA LEU A 120 0.52 0.26 5.91
C LEU A 120 0.14 1.33 4.86
N GLY A 121 1.06 1.69 3.97
CA GLY A 121 0.78 2.63 2.89
C GLY A 121 -0.26 2.12 1.89
N GLY A 122 -0.28 0.82 1.62
CA GLY A 122 -1.32 0.21 0.79
C GLY A 122 -2.69 0.21 1.48
N MET A 123 -2.72 0.11 2.79
CA MET A 123 -3.96 0.29 3.56
C MET A 123 -4.49 1.71 3.44
N LEU A 124 -3.64 2.74 3.60
CA LEU A 124 -4.02 4.14 3.39
C LEU A 124 -4.53 4.38 1.97
N ALA A 125 -3.85 3.81 0.96
CA ALA A 125 -4.28 3.89 -0.44
C ALA A 125 -5.66 3.27 -0.67
N ARG A 126 -5.93 2.08 -0.10
CA ARG A 126 -7.26 1.43 -0.18
C ARG A 126 -8.34 2.25 0.52
N SER A 127 -8.05 2.73 1.73
CA SER A 127 -8.97 3.59 2.48
C SER A 127 -9.35 4.83 1.69
N LEU A 128 -8.38 5.50 1.07
CA LEU A 128 -8.65 6.67 0.24
C LEU A 128 -9.48 6.31 -1.00
N ALA A 129 -9.13 5.22 -1.68
CA ALA A 129 -9.85 4.78 -2.88
C ALA A 129 -11.30 4.38 -2.58
N ALA A 130 -11.57 3.78 -1.42
CA ALA A 130 -12.93 3.44 -1.01
C ALA A 130 -13.79 4.68 -0.74
N ARG A 131 -13.19 5.76 -0.22
CA ARG A 131 -13.88 7.02 0.12
C ARG A 131 -13.97 8.01 -1.03
N ARG A 132 -12.99 7.99 -1.93
CA ARG A 132 -12.85 8.95 -3.03
C ARG A 132 -12.53 8.24 -4.35
N PRO A 133 -13.40 7.30 -4.78
CA PRO A 133 -13.14 6.49 -5.97
C PRO A 133 -12.98 7.34 -7.26
N GLU A 134 -13.60 8.49 -7.30
CA GLU A 134 -13.53 9.42 -8.45
C GLU A 134 -12.14 10.05 -8.63
N LEU A 135 -11.28 9.99 -7.62
CA LEU A 135 -9.90 10.47 -7.69
C LEU A 135 -8.92 9.37 -8.12
N VAL A 136 -9.34 8.09 -8.05
CA VAL A 136 -8.42 6.95 -8.11
C VAL A 136 -8.63 6.11 -9.37
N ALA A 137 -7.60 5.99 -10.19
CA ALA A 137 -7.59 5.16 -11.38
C ALA A 137 -7.41 3.66 -11.07
N SER A 138 -6.58 3.34 -10.10
CA SER A 138 -6.40 1.98 -9.60
C SER A 138 -5.60 1.97 -8.30
N VAL A 139 -5.63 0.85 -7.58
CA VAL A 139 -4.84 0.62 -6.36
C VAL A 139 -3.94 -0.59 -6.52
N VAL A 140 -2.66 -0.44 -6.19
CA VAL A 140 -1.70 -1.53 -6.03
C VAL A 140 -1.25 -1.58 -4.57
N THR A 141 -1.36 -2.74 -3.95
CA THR A 141 -0.84 -2.99 -2.61
C THR A 141 0.35 -3.96 -2.67
N LEU A 142 1.41 -3.64 -1.93
CA LEU A 142 2.61 -4.46 -1.81
C LEU A 142 2.73 -4.92 -0.35
N GLY A 143 2.42 -6.19 -0.06
CA GLY A 143 2.47 -6.77 1.27
C GLY A 143 1.58 -6.04 2.31
N SER A 144 0.42 -5.56 1.92
CA SER A 144 -0.44 -4.74 2.77
C SER A 144 -1.51 -5.57 3.48
N PRO A 145 -1.60 -5.55 4.81
CA PRO A 145 -2.51 -6.39 5.58
C PRO A 145 -3.92 -5.78 5.69
N PHE A 146 -4.62 -5.63 4.56
CA PHE A 146 -5.92 -4.96 4.51
C PHE A 146 -7.13 -5.82 4.95
N ARG A 147 -6.89 -7.11 5.22
CA ARG A 147 -7.93 -8.03 5.76
C ARG A 147 -7.78 -8.30 7.26
N GLY A 148 -6.99 -7.50 7.95
CA GLY A 148 -6.67 -7.65 9.37
C GLY A 148 -5.17 -7.62 9.62
N VAL A 149 -4.75 -7.12 10.76
CA VAL A 149 -3.31 -6.97 11.06
C VAL A 149 -2.79 -8.23 11.74
N ARG A 150 -2.14 -9.11 10.97
CA ARG A 150 -1.39 -10.26 11.46
C ARG A 150 0.07 -10.04 11.17
N SER A 151 0.84 -9.64 12.16
CA SER A 151 2.23 -9.23 11.99
C SER A 151 3.15 -9.84 13.04
N HIS A 152 4.45 -9.75 12.78
CA HIS A 152 5.46 -10.15 13.76
C HIS A 152 5.28 -9.41 15.09
N PRO A 153 5.43 -10.07 16.26
CA PRO A 153 5.20 -9.45 17.58
C PRO A 153 5.95 -8.14 17.80
N LEU A 154 7.19 -8.03 17.35
CA LEU A 154 7.97 -6.78 17.46
C LEU A 154 7.36 -5.62 16.65
N VAL A 155 6.73 -5.90 15.52
CA VAL A 155 6.05 -4.87 14.71
C VAL A 155 4.77 -4.42 15.43
N LEU A 156 4.03 -5.34 16.03
CA LEU A 156 2.86 -5.00 16.83
C LEU A 156 3.24 -4.16 18.05
N LEU A 157 4.33 -4.51 18.74
CA LEU A 157 4.85 -3.73 19.87
C LEU A 157 5.26 -2.32 19.45
N ALA A 158 5.94 -2.16 18.31
CA ALA A 158 6.30 -0.85 17.77
C ALA A 158 5.04 -0.04 17.39
N SER A 159 4.04 -0.68 16.80
CA SER A 159 2.76 -0.08 16.46
C SER A 159 2.01 0.40 17.73
N GLU A 160 2.05 -0.36 18.82
CA GLU A 160 1.43 0.03 20.09
C GLU A 160 2.10 1.27 20.69
N ARG A 161 3.42 1.33 20.65
CA ARG A 161 4.18 2.52 21.12
C ARG A 161 3.81 3.77 20.33
N VAL A 162 3.73 3.65 18.99
CA VAL A 162 3.30 4.78 18.13
C VAL A 162 1.88 5.22 18.49
N ARG A 163 0.97 4.28 18.70
CA ARG A 163 -0.42 4.59 19.11
C ARG A 163 -0.48 5.31 20.45
N GLU A 164 0.32 4.86 21.40
CA GLU A 164 0.40 5.49 22.72
C GLU A 164 0.93 6.92 22.61
N GLN A 165 1.93 7.15 21.78
CA GLN A 165 2.46 8.50 21.51
C GLN A 165 1.39 9.41 20.88
N VAL A 166 0.70 8.94 19.84
CA VAL A 166 -0.38 9.73 19.18
C VAL A 166 -1.50 10.09 20.16
N ARG A 167 -1.86 9.17 21.06
CA ARG A 167 -2.86 9.45 22.10
C ARG A 167 -2.43 10.54 23.07
N ARG A 168 -1.15 10.56 23.44
CA ARG A 168 -0.61 11.54 24.40
C ARG A 168 -0.48 12.94 23.79
N GLU A 169 -0.09 13.00 22.52
CA GLU A 169 0.32 14.27 21.91
C GLU A 169 -0.86 15.07 21.33
N ASP A 170 -1.83 14.41 20.66
CA ASP A 170 -2.80 15.14 19.85
C ASP A 170 -4.25 14.62 19.88
N ARG A 171 -4.51 13.35 20.18
CA ARG A 171 -5.83 12.76 20.00
C ARG A 171 -6.11 11.64 21.00
N PRO A 172 -6.66 11.95 22.17
CA PRO A 172 -6.93 10.96 23.22
C PRO A 172 -7.87 9.83 22.76
N ASP A 173 -8.75 10.08 21.78
CA ASP A 173 -9.67 9.10 21.22
C ASP A 173 -9.10 8.29 20.07
N CYS A 174 -7.91 8.66 19.56
CA CYS A 174 -7.26 7.96 18.48
C CYS A 174 -6.69 6.62 18.98
N TYR A 175 -6.87 5.57 18.20
CA TYR A 175 -6.35 4.24 18.50
C TYR A 175 -6.85 3.59 19.81
N THR A 176 -7.95 4.03 20.34
CA THR A 176 -8.59 3.36 21.50
C THR A 176 -9.11 1.94 21.17
N GLY A 177 -8.96 1.48 19.92
CA GLY A 177 -9.60 0.28 19.39
C GLY A 177 -11.05 0.53 18.97
N PHE A 178 -11.55 1.74 19.18
CA PHE A 178 -12.88 2.20 18.79
C PHE A 178 -12.82 3.38 17.81
N CYS A 179 -11.63 3.70 17.31
CA CYS A 179 -11.45 4.79 16.35
C CYS A 179 -12.38 4.59 15.14
N ARG A 180 -13.23 5.58 14.87
CA ARG A 180 -14.16 5.63 13.74
C ARG A 180 -13.85 6.79 12.81
N CYS A 181 -12.59 7.21 12.75
CA CYS A 181 -12.19 8.22 11.79
C CYS A 181 -12.39 7.73 10.34
N GLU A 182 -12.46 8.67 9.41
CA GLU A 182 -12.68 8.37 8.00
C GLU A 182 -11.65 7.39 7.42
N ALA A 183 -10.40 7.45 7.87
CA ALA A 183 -9.36 6.54 7.41
C ALA A 183 -9.66 5.08 7.82
N VAL A 184 -10.16 4.85 9.04
CA VAL A 184 -10.50 3.51 9.53
C VAL A 184 -11.79 3.00 8.88
N THR A 185 -12.83 3.83 8.79
CA THR A 185 -14.08 3.44 8.12
C THR A 185 -13.86 3.14 6.64
N GLY A 186 -12.95 3.87 5.97
CA GLY A 186 -12.59 3.57 4.59
C GLY A 186 -11.82 2.25 4.42
N LEU A 187 -11.07 1.80 5.45
CA LEU A 187 -10.43 0.47 5.44
C LEU A 187 -11.44 -0.68 5.57
N GLU A 188 -12.52 -0.45 6.30
CA GLU A 188 -13.59 -1.43 6.52
C GLU A 188 -14.60 -1.46 5.37
N ALA A 189 -14.62 -0.42 4.55
CA ALA A 189 -15.50 -0.33 3.41
C ALA A 189 -15.09 -1.30 2.28
N ALA A 190 -16.09 -1.82 1.57
CA ALA A 190 -15.85 -2.57 0.36
C ALA A 190 -15.21 -1.66 -0.71
N MET A 191 -14.22 -2.19 -1.43
CA MET A 191 -13.63 -1.45 -2.54
C MET A 191 -14.64 -1.33 -3.68
N PRO A 192 -14.84 -0.11 -4.22
CA PRO A 192 -15.73 0.10 -5.35
C PRO A 192 -15.28 -0.71 -6.57
N ALA A 193 -16.23 -1.34 -7.27
CA ALA A 193 -15.94 -2.11 -8.49
C ALA A 193 -15.33 -1.25 -9.61
N SER A 194 -15.56 0.06 -9.56
CA SER A 194 -14.97 1.02 -10.50
C SER A 194 -13.47 1.23 -10.33
N VAL A 195 -12.87 0.78 -9.20
CA VAL A 195 -11.45 0.94 -8.92
C VAL A 195 -10.74 -0.40 -9.06
N PRO A 196 -10.01 -0.64 -10.17
CA PRO A 196 -9.20 -1.84 -10.35
C PRO A 196 -8.16 -1.99 -9.25
N GLN A 197 -7.96 -3.22 -8.77
CA GLN A 197 -7.07 -3.53 -7.66
C GLN A 197 -6.00 -4.55 -8.08
N LEU A 198 -4.84 -4.45 -7.47
CA LEU A 198 -3.78 -5.46 -7.52
C LEU A 198 -3.19 -5.64 -6.13
N ALA A 199 -3.19 -6.86 -5.61
CA ALA A 199 -2.47 -7.22 -4.40
C ALA A 199 -1.23 -8.04 -4.77
N VAL A 200 -0.05 -7.50 -4.48
CA VAL A 200 1.23 -8.22 -4.62
C VAL A 200 1.68 -8.67 -3.24
N TYR A 201 1.94 -9.95 -3.09
CA TYR A 201 2.33 -10.54 -1.82
C TYR A 201 3.45 -11.57 -1.98
N THR A 202 4.08 -11.92 -0.87
CA THR A 202 5.06 -13.03 -0.83
C THR A 202 4.74 -13.96 0.33
N LYS A 203 4.80 -15.27 0.08
CA LYS A 203 4.64 -16.28 1.14
C LYS A 203 5.84 -16.35 2.09
N THR A 204 6.92 -15.71 1.72
CA THR A 204 8.14 -15.63 2.52
C THR A 204 8.28 -14.30 3.29
N ASP A 205 7.18 -13.54 3.38
CA ASP A 205 7.07 -12.31 4.16
C ASP A 205 7.45 -12.54 5.63
N GLY A 206 8.44 -11.80 6.12
CA GLY A 206 8.95 -11.88 7.49
C GLY A 206 8.28 -10.90 8.47
N ILE A 207 7.39 -10.05 7.98
CA ILE A 207 6.75 -8.97 8.75
C ILE A 207 5.27 -9.24 8.95
N VAL A 208 4.54 -9.63 7.88
CA VAL A 208 3.09 -9.76 7.83
C VAL A 208 2.70 -11.17 7.36
N ASP A 209 1.64 -11.74 7.92
CA ASP A 209 1.04 -12.95 7.36
C ASP A 209 0.43 -12.61 6.00
N TRP A 210 0.98 -13.18 4.94
CA TRP A 210 0.55 -12.94 3.57
C TRP A 210 -0.97 -13.21 3.33
N ARG A 211 -1.60 -14.07 4.14
CA ARG A 211 -3.03 -14.41 4.03
C ARG A 211 -3.96 -13.23 4.25
N VAL A 212 -3.49 -12.19 4.94
CA VAL A 212 -4.25 -10.95 5.14
C VAL A 212 -3.93 -9.87 4.09
N CYS A 213 -3.05 -10.18 3.14
CA CYS A 213 -2.61 -9.26 2.06
C CYS A 213 -3.25 -9.57 0.70
N VAL A 214 -4.20 -10.49 0.63
CA VAL A 214 -4.82 -10.97 -0.62
C VAL A 214 -6.30 -10.61 -0.69
N ASN A 215 -6.83 -10.45 -1.91
CA ASN A 215 -8.25 -10.26 -2.16
C ASN A 215 -9.02 -11.60 -2.20
N ASP A 216 -8.32 -12.73 -2.21
CA ASP A 216 -8.82 -14.08 -2.52
C ASP A 216 -9.36 -14.20 -3.96
N ASP A 217 -8.74 -13.48 -4.89
CA ASP A 217 -9.07 -13.48 -6.31
C ASP A 217 -7.78 -13.60 -7.16
N PRO A 218 -7.58 -14.73 -7.85
CA PRO A 218 -6.39 -14.94 -8.68
C PRO A 218 -6.21 -13.91 -9.81
N ALA A 219 -7.28 -13.20 -10.19
CA ALA A 219 -7.19 -12.17 -11.20
C ALA A 219 -6.53 -10.88 -10.68
N THR A 220 -6.60 -10.66 -9.37
CA THR A 220 -6.11 -9.46 -8.69
C THR A 220 -4.97 -9.73 -7.71
N ASP A 221 -4.67 -10.99 -7.42
CA ASP A 221 -3.62 -11.40 -6.48
C ASP A 221 -2.41 -11.94 -7.21
N VAL A 222 -1.23 -11.40 -6.93
CA VAL A 222 0.03 -11.84 -7.56
C VAL A 222 1.04 -12.21 -6.48
N GLU A 223 1.38 -13.49 -6.44
CA GLU A 223 2.48 -13.99 -5.62
C GLU A 223 3.82 -13.68 -6.29
N VAL A 224 4.77 -13.19 -5.50
CA VAL A 224 6.17 -13.05 -5.87
C VAL A 224 7.07 -13.70 -4.83
N THR A 225 8.28 -14.06 -5.21
CA THR A 225 9.32 -14.48 -4.26
C THR A 225 10.03 -13.26 -3.71
N GLY A 226 10.50 -13.31 -2.47
CA GLY A 226 11.28 -12.23 -1.85
C GLY A 226 10.82 -11.90 -0.44
N THR A 227 11.30 -10.78 0.08
CA THR A 227 11.02 -10.31 1.44
C THR A 227 9.95 -9.23 1.47
N HIS A 228 9.35 -8.97 2.63
CA HIS A 228 8.36 -7.89 2.80
C HIS A 228 8.92 -6.53 2.41
N VAL A 229 10.07 -6.18 3.00
CA VAL A 229 10.71 -4.87 2.79
C VAL A 229 11.11 -4.67 1.33
N ALA A 230 11.55 -5.73 0.66
CA ALA A 230 12.01 -5.65 -0.72
C ALA A 230 10.91 -5.78 -1.77
N LEU A 231 9.63 -5.92 -1.42
CA LEU A 231 8.55 -5.90 -2.41
C LEU A 231 8.57 -4.62 -3.28
N VAL A 232 9.07 -3.52 -2.73
CA VAL A 232 9.26 -2.24 -3.45
C VAL A 232 10.47 -2.24 -4.39
N ALA A 233 11.30 -3.27 -4.33
CA ALA A 233 12.48 -3.48 -5.16
C ALA A 233 12.51 -4.90 -5.74
N ASN A 234 11.36 -5.47 -6.05
CA ASN A 234 11.21 -6.84 -6.53
C ASN A 234 10.87 -6.87 -8.02
N PRO A 235 11.62 -7.63 -8.86
CA PRO A 235 11.38 -7.65 -10.30
C PRO A 235 10.02 -8.26 -10.69
N GLY A 236 9.49 -9.18 -9.90
CA GLY A 236 8.13 -9.74 -10.09
C GLY A 236 7.05 -8.70 -9.80
N ALA A 237 7.21 -7.95 -8.71
CA ALA A 237 6.32 -6.85 -8.34
C ALA A 237 6.30 -5.77 -9.42
N TYR A 238 7.46 -5.39 -9.96
CA TYR A 238 7.57 -4.41 -11.04
C TYR A 238 6.82 -4.85 -12.31
N ARG A 239 6.96 -6.12 -12.71
CA ARG A 239 6.18 -6.67 -13.85
C ARG A 239 4.68 -6.66 -13.58
N ALA A 240 4.25 -7.00 -12.35
CA ALA A 240 2.86 -7.00 -11.97
C ALA A 240 2.27 -5.58 -11.98
N ILE A 241 2.99 -4.60 -11.40
CA ILE A 241 2.64 -3.18 -11.42
C ILE A 241 2.47 -2.70 -12.87
N ALA A 242 3.48 -2.88 -13.73
CA ALA A 242 3.41 -2.41 -15.13
C ALA A 242 2.19 -2.98 -15.88
N ARG A 243 1.92 -4.27 -15.73
CA ARG A 243 0.75 -4.92 -16.36
C ARG A 243 -0.56 -4.38 -15.83
N HIS A 244 -0.66 -4.13 -14.53
CA HIS A 244 -1.87 -3.61 -13.91
C HIS A 244 -2.17 -2.18 -14.35
N LEU A 245 -1.19 -1.29 -14.28
CA LEU A 245 -1.35 0.10 -14.68
C LEU A 245 -1.75 0.24 -16.15
N ALA A 246 -1.14 -0.57 -17.05
CA ALA A 246 -1.47 -0.58 -18.46
C ALA A 246 -2.90 -1.08 -18.76
N ARG A 247 -3.45 -1.99 -17.93
CA ARG A 247 -4.83 -2.48 -18.05
C ARG A 247 -5.84 -1.47 -17.53
N ALA A 248 -5.57 -0.85 -16.39
CA ALA A 248 -6.44 0.12 -15.75
C ALA A 248 -6.67 1.38 -16.61
N HIS A 249 -5.79 1.60 -17.59
CA HIS A 249 -5.89 2.72 -18.53
C HIS A 249 -6.80 2.45 -19.73
N ARG A 250 -7.07 1.19 -20.08
CA ARG A 250 -7.96 0.90 -21.22
C ARG A 250 -9.39 1.23 -20.82
N PRO A 251 -10.09 2.17 -21.52
CA PRO A 251 -11.50 2.33 -21.31
C PRO A 251 -12.14 0.96 -21.54
N THR A 252 -12.96 0.51 -20.59
CA THR A 252 -13.85 -0.64 -20.81
C THR A 252 -14.67 -0.28 -22.05
N SER A 253 -14.36 -0.91 -23.18
CA SER A 253 -15.23 -0.85 -24.36
C SER A 253 -16.59 -1.38 -23.92
N ALA A 254 -17.56 -0.47 -23.88
CA ALA A 254 -18.96 -0.75 -23.63
C ALA A 254 -19.51 -1.69 -24.70
#